data_ce28fc6f814c7e4579eab415c88edcab
#
_entry.id   ce28fc6f814c7e4579eab415c88edcab
#
_cell.length_a   1.000
_cell.length_b   1.000
_cell.length_c   1.000
_cell.angle_alpha   90.00
_cell.angle_beta   90.00
_cell.angle_gamma   90.00
#
_symmetry.space_group_name_H-M   'P 1'
#
loop_
_entity.id
_entity.type
_entity.pdbx_description
1 polymer ?
#
loop_
_entity_poly.entity_id
_entity_poly.type
_entity_poly.pdbx_seq_one_letter_code
_entity_poly.pdbx_strand_id
1 'polypeptide(L)'
;MTKRVAQKHKIDRRLSVNLWGRPKSPFNLRKYRPGQHGQKHTGKLSDYGVQLNAKQKLKGYYGNLNERQFRNCYKEAIRQKGDSGENLIAILERRLDTIVYRSKFVPTVFAARQFINHGHVKVNGKRVNIASCLLKEGDVVEVKDKSKEMALVVESMKSQERDIPGYITVCLLYTSDAADDG
;
A
#
# COMPACT_ATOMS: atom_id res chain seq x y z
N MET A 1 15.11 -7.98 2.66
CA MET A 1 13.64 -7.85 2.48
C MET A 1 12.91 -8.63 3.57
N THR A 2 11.98 -8.00 4.29
CA THR A 2 11.26 -8.72 5.37
C THR A 2 10.25 -9.66 4.76
N LYS A 3 10.45 -10.97 4.93
CA LYS A 3 9.53 -12.00 4.43
C LYS A 3 8.18 -11.88 5.13
N ARG A 4 7.10 -11.92 4.38
CA ARG A 4 5.76 -11.92 4.93
C ARG A 4 5.42 -13.29 5.52
N VAL A 5 5.23 -13.36 6.82
CA VAL A 5 4.92 -14.60 7.54
C VAL A 5 3.41 -14.88 7.59
N ALA A 6 2.57 -13.85 7.62
CA ALA A 6 1.12 -13.99 7.76
C ALA A 6 0.36 -13.82 6.44
N GLN A 7 -0.74 -14.57 6.28
CA GLN A 7 -1.65 -14.40 5.16
C GLN A 7 -2.31 -13.01 5.21
N LYS A 8 -2.37 -12.31 4.06
CA LYS A 8 -2.79 -10.91 3.99
C LYS A 8 -4.19 -10.63 4.56
N HIS A 9 -5.14 -11.52 4.38
CA HIS A 9 -6.50 -11.31 4.87
C HIS A 9 -6.75 -11.72 6.33
N LYS A 10 -5.80 -12.35 7.00
CA LYS A 10 -5.88 -12.57 8.45
C LYS A 10 -5.74 -11.27 9.24
N ILE A 11 -5.06 -10.26 8.67
CA ILE A 11 -4.91 -8.97 9.33
C ILE A 11 -6.26 -8.23 9.40
N ASP A 12 -7.04 -8.23 8.30
CA ASP A 12 -8.36 -7.60 8.25
C ASP A 12 -9.29 -8.18 9.32
N ARG A 13 -9.36 -9.51 9.39
CA ARG A 13 -10.19 -10.20 10.38
C ARG A 13 -9.70 -10.03 11.81
N ARG A 14 -8.38 -9.95 12.05
CA ARG A 14 -7.81 -9.70 13.38
C ARG A 14 -8.15 -8.31 13.89
N LEU A 15 -8.12 -7.31 13.01
CA LEU A 15 -8.36 -5.92 13.33
C LEU A 15 -9.83 -5.50 13.16
N SER A 16 -10.69 -6.44 12.75
CA SER A 16 -12.12 -6.23 12.53
C SER A 16 -12.42 -5.07 11.58
N VAL A 17 -11.63 -4.96 10.49
CA VAL A 17 -11.79 -3.93 9.47
C VAL A 17 -11.29 -4.41 8.11
N ASN A 18 -11.97 -4.03 7.03
CA ASN A 18 -11.46 -4.20 5.67
C ASN A 18 -10.47 -3.07 5.37
N LEU A 19 -9.17 -3.29 5.61
CA LEU A 19 -8.12 -2.26 5.55
C LEU A 19 -7.99 -1.58 4.18
N TRP A 20 -8.28 -2.31 3.11
CA TRP A 20 -8.08 -1.82 1.74
C TRP A 20 -9.39 -1.63 0.97
N GLY A 21 -10.55 -1.72 1.63
CA GLY A 21 -11.86 -1.54 1.00
C GLY A 21 -12.21 -2.58 -0.08
N ARG A 22 -11.50 -3.71 -0.15
CA ARG A 22 -11.67 -4.67 -1.23
C ARG A 22 -12.99 -5.45 -1.12
N PRO A 23 -13.80 -5.51 -2.21
CA PRO A 23 -15.08 -6.25 -2.19
C PRO A 23 -14.88 -7.74 -1.83
N LYS A 24 -13.82 -8.35 -2.35
CA LYS A 24 -13.48 -9.78 -2.13
C LYS A 24 -12.72 -10.04 -0.83
N SER A 25 -12.71 -9.10 0.15
CA SER A 25 -12.06 -9.35 1.44
C SER A 25 -12.83 -10.39 2.25
N PRO A 26 -12.18 -11.45 2.77
CA PRO A 26 -12.82 -12.44 3.64
C PRO A 26 -13.42 -11.85 4.92
N PHE A 27 -13.06 -10.64 5.30
CA PHE A 27 -13.69 -9.93 6.41
C PHE A 27 -15.16 -9.59 6.13
N ASN A 28 -15.51 -9.31 4.88
CA ASN A 28 -16.89 -9.00 4.49
C ASN A 28 -17.85 -10.19 4.73
N LEU A 29 -17.34 -11.42 4.55
CA LEU A 29 -18.09 -12.65 4.78
C LEU A 29 -17.98 -13.16 6.22
N ARG A 30 -16.80 -13.00 6.84
CA ARG A 30 -16.46 -13.56 8.15
C ARG A 30 -15.96 -12.47 9.09
N LYS A 31 -16.89 -11.76 9.73
CA LYS A 31 -16.62 -10.61 10.61
C LYS A 31 -15.97 -10.98 11.97
N TYR A 32 -15.67 -12.24 12.21
CA TYR A 32 -15.04 -12.71 13.43
C TYR A 32 -13.53 -12.92 13.26
N ARG A 33 -12.80 -12.95 14.38
CA ARG A 33 -11.34 -13.14 14.41
C ARG A 33 -10.92 -14.45 13.78
N PRO A 34 -9.71 -14.54 13.17
CA PRO A 34 -9.17 -15.80 12.65
C PRO A 34 -8.79 -16.75 13.78
N GLY A 35 -8.84 -18.07 13.49
CA GLY A 35 -8.48 -19.13 14.43
C GLY A 35 -9.68 -19.90 14.97
N GLN A 36 -9.41 -21.02 15.64
CA GLN A 36 -10.43 -21.95 16.15
C GLN A 36 -11.38 -21.26 17.14
N HIS A 37 -10.87 -20.38 17.98
CA HIS A 37 -11.64 -19.66 19.00
C HIS A 37 -12.10 -18.26 18.56
N GLY A 38 -11.93 -17.92 17.28
CA GLY A 38 -12.22 -16.58 16.78
C GLY A 38 -13.69 -16.14 16.97
N GLN A 39 -14.62 -17.06 16.85
CA GLN A 39 -16.05 -16.80 17.03
C GLN A 39 -16.46 -16.56 18.49
N LYS A 40 -15.77 -17.19 19.44
CA LYS A 40 -16.04 -17.07 20.88
C LYS A 40 -15.41 -15.84 21.52
N HIS A 41 -14.56 -15.11 20.78
CA HIS A 41 -13.82 -13.98 21.32
C HIS A 41 -14.67 -12.70 21.27
N THR A 42 -15.43 -12.44 22.32
CA THR A 42 -16.34 -11.27 22.46
C THR A 42 -15.87 -10.25 23.50
N GLY A 43 -14.69 -10.42 24.07
CA GLY A 43 -14.17 -9.53 25.11
C GLY A 43 -14.01 -8.08 24.65
N LYS A 44 -14.46 -7.13 25.51
CA LYS A 44 -14.20 -5.70 25.33
C LYS A 44 -12.70 -5.42 25.38
N LEU A 45 -12.20 -4.60 24.48
CA LEU A 45 -10.80 -4.18 24.50
C LEU A 45 -10.55 -3.18 25.62
N SER A 46 -9.40 -3.30 26.29
CA SER A 46 -8.88 -2.25 27.17
C SER A 46 -8.46 -1.03 26.35
N ASP A 47 -8.30 0.12 26.98
CA ASP A 47 -7.85 1.35 26.32
C ASP A 47 -6.51 1.17 25.62
N TYR A 48 -5.57 0.50 26.26
CA TYR A 48 -4.32 0.09 25.63
C TYR A 48 -4.55 -0.81 24.39
N GLY A 49 -5.48 -1.75 24.46
CA GLY A 49 -5.86 -2.62 23.36
C GLY A 49 -6.43 -1.85 22.17
N VAL A 50 -7.20 -0.81 22.40
CA VAL A 50 -7.76 0.08 21.37
C VAL A 50 -6.63 0.85 20.68
N GLN A 51 -5.73 1.46 21.44
CA GLN A 51 -4.58 2.19 20.93
C GLN A 51 -3.62 1.28 20.12
N LEU A 52 -3.34 0.08 20.65
CA LEU A 52 -2.54 -0.90 19.96
C LEU A 52 -3.17 -1.34 18.64
N ASN A 53 -4.48 -1.55 18.61
CA ASN A 53 -5.20 -1.90 17.39
C ASN A 53 -5.15 -0.76 16.35
N ALA A 54 -5.30 0.50 16.77
CA ALA A 54 -5.17 1.66 15.89
C ALA A 54 -3.78 1.69 15.22
N LYS A 55 -2.72 1.53 16.01
CA LYS A 55 -1.35 1.41 15.49
C LYS A 55 -1.20 0.23 14.52
N GLN A 56 -1.76 -0.94 14.84
CA GLN A 56 -1.68 -2.11 13.96
C GLN A 56 -2.49 -1.93 12.67
N LYS A 57 -3.62 -1.22 12.70
CA LYS A 57 -4.38 -0.85 11.51
C LYS A 57 -3.52 0.00 10.56
N LEU A 58 -2.90 1.05 11.09
CA LEU A 58 -2.04 1.93 10.30
C LEU A 58 -0.86 1.17 9.69
N LYS A 59 -0.13 0.39 10.48
CA LYS A 59 0.95 -0.47 9.97
C LYS A 59 0.48 -1.46 8.91
N GLY A 60 -0.69 -2.06 9.11
CA GLY A 60 -1.30 -3.00 8.19
C GLY A 60 -1.64 -2.38 6.86
N TYR A 61 -2.26 -1.21 6.88
CA TYR A 61 -2.67 -0.46 5.71
C TYR A 61 -1.49 -0.20 4.76
N TYR A 62 -0.35 0.24 5.29
CA TYR A 62 0.90 0.45 4.54
C TYR A 62 1.70 -0.85 4.28
N GLY A 63 0.99 -1.98 4.12
CA GLY A 63 1.59 -3.26 3.72
C GLY A 63 2.30 -3.99 4.86
N ASN A 64 1.79 -3.90 6.06
CA ASN A 64 2.30 -4.59 7.25
C ASN A 64 3.78 -4.23 7.53
N LEU A 65 4.05 -2.96 7.74
CA LEU A 65 5.36 -2.46 8.15
C LEU A 65 5.83 -3.17 9.43
N ASN A 66 7.12 -3.47 9.52
CA ASN A 66 7.66 -3.99 10.76
C ASN A 66 7.74 -2.89 11.84
N GLU A 67 7.84 -3.28 13.10
CA GLU A 67 7.82 -2.35 14.23
C GLU A 67 8.99 -1.36 14.18
N ARG A 68 10.18 -1.83 13.79
CA ARG A 68 11.37 -0.99 13.69
C ARG A 68 11.22 0.09 12.62
N GLN A 69 10.70 -0.28 11.44
CA GLN A 69 10.47 0.68 10.35
C GLN A 69 9.43 1.73 10.76
N PHE A 70 8.31 1.29 11.34
CA PHE A 70 7.27 2.19 11.81
C PHE A 70 7.78 3.15 12.89
N ARG A 71 8.54 2.64 13.87
CA ARG A 71 9.17 3.45 14.91
C ARG A 71 10.12 4.50 14.32
N ASN A 72 10.89 4.14 13.30
CA ASN A 72 11.80 5.10 12.64
C ASN A 72 11.02 6.20 11.91
N CYS A 73 9.93 5.87 11.20
CA CYS A 73 9.05 6.88 10.59
C CYS A 73 8.44 7.80 11.64
N TYR A 74 8.00 7.26 12.78
CA TYR A 74 7.43 8.04 13.87
C TYR A 74 8.46 8.98 14.52
N LYS A 75 9.69 8.50 14.76
CA LYS A 75 10.78 9.35 15.27
C LYS A 75 11.10 10.51 14.32
N GLU A 76 11.07 10.27 13.03
CA GLU A 76 11.28 11.31 12.02
C GLU A 76 10.12 12.30 11.98
N ALA A 77 8.88 11.82 12.10
CA ALA A 77 7.70 12.67 12.14
C ALA A 77 7.71 13.65 13.32
N ILE A 78 8.18 13.21 14.50
CA ILE A 78 8.29 14.08 15.69
C ILE A 78 9.36 15.18 15.50
N ARG A 79 10.42 14.91 14.71
CA ARG A 79 11.47 15.90 14.44
C ARG A 79 11.00 17.03 13.54
N GLN A 80 9.97 16.80 12.75
CA GLN A 80 9.43 17.79 11.83
C GLN A 80 8.49 18.74 12.58
N LYS A 81 8.46 20.00 12.17
CA LYS A 81 7.53 21.00 12.71
C LYS A 81 6.11 20.67 12.29
N GLY A 82 5.13 20.94 13.15
CA GLY A 82 3.71 20.71 12.90
C GLY A 82 3.16 19.50 13.67
N ASP A 83 1.98 19.02 13.26
CA ASP A 83 1.38 17.85 13.90
C ASP A 83 2.14 16.57 13.54
N SER A 84 2.53 15.83 14.58
CA SER A 84 3.29 14.59 14.41
C SER A 84 2.48 13.48 13.71
N GLY A 85 1.16 13.51 13.83
CA GLY A 85 0.26 12.57 13.16
C GLY A 85 0.23 12.80 11.65
N GLU A 86 0.05 14.06 11.24
CA GLU A 86 0.06 14.46 9.82
C GLU A 86 1.43 14.21 9.19
N ASN A 87 2.50 14.58 9.88
CA ASN A 87 3.88 14.32 9.46
C ASN A 87 4.15 12.82 9.26
N LEU A 88 3.64 11.97 10.17
CA LEU A 88 3.76 10.52 10.06
C LEU A 88 3.05 9.99 8.81
N ILE A 89 1.82 10.44 8.57
CA ILE A 89 1.04 10.05 7.38
C ILE A 89 1.77 10.51 6.12
N ALA A 90 2.26 11.75 6.07
CA ALA A 90 3.02 12.29 4.96
C ALA A 90 4.27 11.45 4.64
N ILE A 91 5.04 11.06 5.66
CA ILE A 91 6.21 10.17 5.48
C ILE A 91 5.79 8.80 4.93
N LEU A 92 4.68 8.24 5.41
CA LEU A 92 4.20 6.93 4.95
C LEU A 92 3.63 6.99 3.53
N GLU A 93 2.96 8.07 3.14
CA GLU A 93 2.45 8.27 1.78
C GLU A 93 3.58 8.55 0.76
N ARG A 94 4.68 9.19 1.17
CA ARG A 94 5.86 9.44 0.32
C ARG A 94 6.69 8.19 0.01
N ARG A 95 6.37 7.04 0.56
CA ARG A 95 7.07 5.79 0.25
C ARG A 95 6.76 5.33 -1.17
N LEU A 96 7.77 4.85 -1.88
CA LEU A 96 7.62 4.38 -3.27
C LEU A 96 6.59 3.25 -3.40
N ASP A 97 6.53 2.30 -2.43
CA ASP A 97 5.53 1.23 -2.45
C ASP A 97 4.09 1.77 -2.33
N THR A 98 3.91 2.82 -1.55
CA THR A 98 2.62 3.49 -1.40
C THR A 98 2.25 4.25 -2.68
N ILE A 99 3.16 5.04 -3.24
CA ILE A 99 2.91 5.81 -4.47
C ILE A 99 2.55 4.88 -5.64
N VAL A 100 3.33 3.82 -5.87
CA VAL A 100 3.05 2.83 -6.93
C VAL A 100 1.67 2.17 -6.74
N TYR A 101 1.26 1.93 -5.50
CA TYR A 101 -0.07 1.41 -5.19
C TYR A 101 -1.16 2.46 -5.43
N ARG A 102 -0.96 3.70 -4.98
CA ARG A 102 -1.91 4.81 -5.14
C ARG A 102 -2.12 5.20 -6.61
N SER A 103 -1.06 5.15 -7.42
CA SER A 103 -1.11 5.42 -8.87
C SER A 103 -1.80 4.30 -9.68
N LYS A 104 -2.37 3.28 -9.03
CA LYS A 104 -3.06 2.14 -9.67
C LYS A 104 -2.18 1.25 -10.56
N PHE A 105 -0.86 1.37 -10.56
CA PHE A 105 0.01 0.49 -11.36
C PHE A 105 -0.10 -0.98 -10.95
N VAL A 106 -0.50 -1.25 -9.71
CA VAL A 106 -0.66 -2.61 -9.19
C VAL A 106 -1.85 -2.74 -8.25
N PRO A 107 -2.46 -3.93 -8.12
CA PRO A 107 -3.71 -4.10 -7.38
C PRO A 107 -3.56 -4.09 -5.86
N THR A 108 -2.35 -4.27 -5.32
CA THR A 108 -2.12 -4.31 -3.87
C THR A 108 -0.79 -3.70 -3.48
N VAL A 109 -0.70 -3.14 -2.27
CA VAL A 109 0.56 -2.65 -1.68
C VAL A 109 1.65 -3.75 -1.63
N PHE A 110 1.26 -5.02 -1.47
CA PHE A 110 2.21 -6.13 -1.49
C PHE A 110 2.74 -6.43 -2.89
N ALA A 111 1.87 -6.31 -3.91
CA ALA A 111 2.28 -6.40 -5.30
C ALA A 111 3.21 -5.22 -5.66
N ALA A 112 2.94 -4.00 -5.14
CA ALA A 112 3.82 -2.85 -5.33
C ALA A 112 5.25 -3.12 -4.85
N ARG A 113 5.40 -3.69 -3.66
CA ARG A 113 6.73 -4.07 -3.15
C ARG A 113 7.43 -5.09 -4.03
N GLN A 114 6.72 -6.11 -4.47
CA GLN A 114 7.29 -7.11 -5.37
C GLN A 114 7.67 -6.49 -6.70
N PHE A 115 6.83 -5.68 -7.27
CA PHE A 115 7.03 -4.98 -8.54
C PHE A 115 8.27 -4.08 -8.49
N ILE A 116 8.43 -3.29 -7.43
CA ILE A 116 9.62 -2.45 -7.21
C ILE A 116 10.86 -3.31 -7.04
N ASN A 117 10.82 -4.35 -6.19
CA ASN A 117 11.99 -5.20 -5.93
C ASN A 117 12.48 -5.94 -7.17
N HIS A 118 11.58 -6.28 -8.09
CA HIS A 118 11.93 -6.85 -9.38
C HIS A 118 12.48 -5.81 -10.37
N GLY A 119 12.44 -4.51 -9.98
CA GLY A 119 13.03 -3.42 -10.76
C GLY A 119 12.22 -3.02 -11.98
N HIS A 120 10.89 -3.10 -11.87
CA HIS A 120 9.96 -2.64 -12.90
C HIS A 120 9.66 -1.14 -12.82
N VAL A 121 10.21 -0.44 -11.82
CA VAL A 121 9.96 0.98 -11.56
C VAL A 121 11.25 1.79 -11.72
N LYS A 122 11.11 2.96 -12.33
CA LYS A 122 12.13 4.01 -12.40
C LYS A 122 11.66 5.24 -11.61
N VAL A 123 12.58 5.93 -10.98
CA VAL A 123 12.35 7.24 -10.36
C VAL A 123 13.33 8.22 -11.00
N ASN A 124 12.83 9.29 -11.57
CA ASN A 124 13.62 10.27 -12.32
C ASN A 124 14.54 9.59 -13.35
N GLY A 125 13.99 8.66 -14.13
CA GLY A 125 14.70 7.90 -15.15
C GLY A 125 15.63 6.77 -14.63
N LYS A 126 15.91 6.72 -13.32
CA LYS A 126 16.80 5.72 -12.71
C LYS A 126 16.01 4.53 -12.15
N ARG A 127 16.48 3.30 -12.42
CA ARG A 127 15.88 2.09 -11.85
C ARG A 127 16.03 2.07 -10.32
N VAL A 128 14.92 1.88 -9.61
CA VAL A 128 14.89 1.74 -8.15
C VAL A 128 14.30 0.38 -7.77
N ASN A 129 14.98 -0.35 -6.88
CA ASN A 129 14.52 -1.65 -6.37
C ASN A 129 14.23 -1.64 -4.87
N ILE A 130 14.21 -0.45 -4.24
CA ILE A 130 13.98 -0.28 -2.81
C ILE A 130 12.56 0.27 -2.60
N ALA A 131 11.65 -0.58 -2.13
CA ALA A 131 10.24 -0.22 -1.91
C ALA A 131 10.03 0.87 -0.85
N SER A 132 10.95 1.00 0.09
CA SER A 132 10.90 2.01 1.16
C SER A 132 11.56 3.34 0.78
N CYS A 133 11.98 3.53 -0.45
CA CYS A 133 12.51 4.81 -0.93
C CYS A 133 11.49 5.91 -0.70
N LEU A 134 11.92 7.03 -0.10
CA LEU A 134 11.08 8.20 0.13
C LEU A 134 11.20 9.14 -1.08
N LEU A 135 10.07 9.46 -1.66
CA LEU A 135 9.97 10.40 -2.77
C LEU A 135 9.82 11.84 -2.26
N LYS A 136 10.24 12.77 -3.08
CA LYS A 136 10.06 14.21 -2.88
C LYS A 136 8.97 14.73 -3.81
N GLU A 137 8.48 15.92 -3.54
CA GLU A 137 7.61 16.64 -4.47
C GLU A 137 8.37 16.89 -5.78
N GLY A 138 7.70 16.68 -6.89
CA GLY A 138 8.28 16.78 -8.24
C GLY A 138 9.02 15.54 -8.74
N ASP A 139 9.19 14.49 -7.92
CA ASP A 139 9.78 13.23 -8.40
C ASP A 139 8.84 12.53 -9.40
N VAL A 140 9.40 12.10 -10.53
CA VAL A 140 8.69 11.37 -11.58
C VAL A 140 8.87 9.87 -11.39
N VAL A 141 7.75 9.15 -11.26
CA VAL A 141 7.73 7.69 -11.09
C VAL A 141 7.19 7.05 -12.35
N GLU A 142 7.97 6.20 -12.99
CA GLU A 142 7.64 5.55 -14.25
C GLU A 142 7.67 4.04 -14.12
N VAL A 143 6.77 3.37 -14.84
CA VAL A 143 6.87 1.93 -15.07
C VAL A 143 7.83 1.71 -16.25
N LYS A 144 8.74 0.73 -16.10
CA LYS A 144 9.67 0.35 -17.17
C LYS A 144 8.89 -0.08 -18.44
N ASP A 145 9.33 0.35 -19.62
CA ASP A 145 8.59 0.16 -20.88
C ASP A 145 8.18 -1.31 -21.12
N LYS A 146 9.10 -2.25 -20.98
CA LYS A 146 8.82 -3.70 -21.08
C LYS A 146 7.80 -4.22 -20.04
N SER A 147 7.49 -3.44 -19.01
CA SER A 147 6.60 -3.85 -17.92
C SER A 147 5.23 -3.17 -17.99
N LYS A 148 5.04 -2.19 -18.87
CA LYS A 148 3.76 -1.51 -19.08
C LYS A 148 2.69 -2.46 -19.64
N GLU A 149 3.09 -3.40 -20.49
CA GLU A 149 2.22 -4.39 -21.13
C GLU A 149 1.88 -5.59 -20.25
N MET A 150 2.45 -5.66 -19.03
CA MET A 150 2.14 -6.76 -18.11
C MET A 150 0.65 -6.74 -17.76
N ALA A 151 -0.03 -7.88 -17.85
CA ALA A 151 -1.45 -8.04 -17.52
C ALA A 151 -1.79 -7.46 -16.14
N LEU A 152 -0.90 -7.65 -15.15
CA LEU A 152 -1.06 -7.08 -13.81
C LEU A 152 -1.21 -5.55 -13.82
N VAL A 153 -0.44 -4.84 -14.64
CA VAL A 153 -0.47 -3.38 -14.75
C VAL A 153 -1.72 -2.94 -15.49
N VAL A 154 -1.98 -3.54 -16.65
CA VAL A 154 -3.14 -3.22 -17.50
C VAL A 154 -4.46 -3.43 -16.75
N GLU A 155 -4.63 -4.57 -16.07
CA GLU A 155 -5.83 -4.87 -15.29
C GLU A 155 -5.99 -3.91 -14.09
N SER A 156 -4.88 -3.59 -13.40
CA SER A 156 -4.90 -2.70 -12.26
C SER A 156 -5.29 -1.27 -12.63
N MET A 157 -4.84 -0.79 -13.79
CA MET A 157 -5.16 0.55 -14.29
C MET A 157 -6.62 0.66 -14.75
N LYS A 158 -7.19 -0.40 -15.32
CA LYS A 158 -8.61 -0.47 -15.70
C LYS A 158 -9.56 -0.58 -14.50
N SER A 159 -9.06 -1.00 -13.34
CA SER A 159 -9.88 -1.19 -12.14
C SER A 159 -10.38 0.14 -11.57
N GLN A 160 -11.69 0.22 -11.31
CA GLN A 160 -12.35 1.37 -10.69
C GLN A 160 -12.44 1.25 -9.15
N GLU A 161 -11.83 0.22 -8.55
CA GLU A 161 -11.93 -0.05 -7.11
C GLU A 161 -11.33 1.06 -6.23
N ARG A 162 -10.51 1.95 -6.79
CA ARG A 162 -9.78 2.97 -6.03
C ARG A 162 -9.65 4.26 -6.83
N ASP A 163 -9.70 5.39 -6.14
CA ASP A 163 -9.40 6.69 -6.72
C ASP A 163 -7.92 7.03 -6.54
N ILE A 164 -7.40 7.83 -7.47
CA ILE A 164 -6.05 8.38 -7.40
C ILE A 164 -6.12 9.64 -6.55
N PRO A 165 -5.31 9.75 -5.47
CA PRO A 165 -5.31 10.94 -4.64
C PRO A 165 -4.88 12.19 -5.41
N GLY A 166 -5.43 13.35 -5.06
CA GLY A 166 -5.17 14.62 -5.75
C GLY A 166 -3.72 15.12 -5.73
N TYR A 167 -2.88 14.58 -4.84
CA TYR A 167 -1.44 14.88 -4.79
C TYR A 167 -0.60 14.03 -5.76
N ILE A 168 -1.21 13.12 -6.52
CA ILE A 168 -0.56 12.31 -7.55
C ILE A 168 -1.16 12.65 -8.90
N THR A 169 -0.35 13.16 -9.81
CA THR A 169 -0.74 13.33 -11.21
C THR A 169 -0.28 12.11 -11.99
N VAL A 170 -1.20 11.41 -12.64
CA VAL A 170 -0.88 10.24 -13.47
C VAL A 170 -1.05 10.63 -14.94
N CYS A 171 0.06 10.65 -15.68
CA CYS A 171 0.05 10.79 -17.12
C CYS A 171 -0.06 9.41 -17.76
N LEU A 172 -1.21 9.10 -18.34
CA LEU A 172 -1.43 7.88 -19.10
C LEU A 172 -0.95 8.12 -20.54
N LEU A 173 0.31 7.89 -20.81
CA LEU A 173 0.77 7.72 -22.20
C LEU A 173 0.36 6.32 -22.66
N TYR A 174 -0.93 6.15 -22.97
CA TYR A 174 -1.41 5.06 -23.77
C TYR A 174 -1.15 5.46 -25.23
N THR A 175 -0.11 4.93 -25.83
CA THR A 175 -0.01 4.90 -27.28
C THR A 175 -1.02 3.85 -27.76
N SER A 176 -2.24 4.28 -27.99
CA SER A 176 -3.22 3.54 -28.78
C SER A 176 -2.92 3.79 -30.27
N ASP A 177 -1.76 3.39 -30.72
CA ASP A 177 -1.43 3.38 -32.14
C ASP A 177 -1.19 1.94 -32.57
N ALA A 178 -2.26 1.17 -32.65
CA ALA A 178 -2.32 -0.08 -33.41
C ALA A 178 -3.75 -0.60 -33.49
N ALA A 179 -4.63 0.15 -34.14
CA ALA A 179 -5.85 -0.39 -34.71
C ALA A 179 -6.39 0.61 -35.72
N ASP A 180 -6.12 0.33 -36.90
CA ASP A 180 -6.84 0.51 -38.14
C ASP A 180 -5.91 1.02 -39.25
N ASP A 181 -5.39 0.04 -39.96
CA ASP A 181 -5.28 0.14 -41.40
C ASP A 181 -5.25 -1.27 -41.98
N GLY A 182 -6.33 -1.65 -42.67
CA GLY A 182 -6.42 -2.90 -43.42
C GLY A 182 -7.83 -3.25 -43.78
#